data_832efca4a64222053119771ee44f7f43
#
_entry.id   832efca4a64222053119771ee44f7f43
#
_cell.length_a   1.000
_cell.length_b   1.000
_cell.length_c   1.000
_cell.angle_alpha   90.00
_cell.angle_beta   90.00
_cell.angle_gamma   90.00
#
_symmetry.space_group_name_H-M   'P 1'
#
loop_
_entity.id
_entity.type
_entity.pdbx_description
1 polymer ?
#
loop_
_entity_poly.entity_id
_entity_poly.type
_entity_poly.pdbx_seq_one_letter_code
_entity_poly.pdbx_strand_id
1 'polypeptide(L)'
;MPEDMVPVTLDTLMNFRCSSENECFNDCCRDLNQALTPYDVLRLRKRLEMTSQDFLKKYTSLHHGPKSGLPVVEFKPNPETGHACPFVTPEGCSVYKDRPASCRMYPLARAITLSRATGEVSEFFALIEEPHCKGFGAKSDLTVQEWLKRQDVQTHNKENDKLMGLISLKNRILPGKLEGNQADKFYIALYDLDEFRFLIFNKNFLEALKVPEGVLQKIKGNDEALLDFGIAWVGFVLFGIPMSFGD
;
A
#
# COMPACT_ATOMS: atom_id res chain seq x y z
N MET A 1 6.35 17.52 12.97
CA MET A 1 5.87 16.14 13.13
C MET A 1 4.76 16.18 14.16
N PRO A 2 3.74 15.30 14.09
CA PRO A 2 2.79 15.15 15.18
C PRO A 2 3.55 14.87 16.50
N GLU A 3 2.99 15.30 17.63
CA GLU A 3 3.63 15.14 18.96
C GLU A 3 3.86 13.67 19.34
N ASP A 4 3.12 12.76 18.70
CA ASP A 4 3.13 11.30 18.95
C ASP A 4 4.19 10.57 18.14
N MET A 5 5.02 11.25 17.35
CA MET A 5 6.04 10.62 16.51
C MET A 5 7.46 10.90 17.01
N VAL A 6 8.15 9.85 17.45
CA VAL A 6 9.55 9.92 17.91
C VAL A 6 10.47 9.41 16.80
N PRO A 7 11.34 10.28 16.22
CA PRO A 7 12.30 9.86 15.19
C PRO A 7 13.25 8.80 15.73
N VAL A 8 13.51 7.78 14.91
CA VAL A 8 14.41 6.68 15.24
C VAL A 8 15.32 6.31 14.07
N THR A 9 16.44 5.67 14.37
CA THR A 9 17.35 5.06 13.39
C THR A 9 17.17 3.55 13.34
N LEU A 10 17.77 2.90 12.36
CA LEU A 10 17.70 1.45 12.23
C LEU A 10 18.31 0.70 13.45
N ASP A 11 19.29 1.32 14.12
CA ASP A 11 19.99 0.74 15.28
C ASP A 11 19.29 1.07 16.62
N THR A 12 18.21 1.87 16.60
CA THR A 12 17.46 2.21 17.81
C THR A 12 16.78 0.98 18.38
N LEU A 13 16.92 0.72 19.69
CA LEU A 13 16.19 -0.33 20.41
C LEU A 13 14.72 0.08 20.53
N MET A 14 13.82 -0.81 20.14
CA MET A 14 12.40 -0.46 20.08
C MET A 14 11.70 -0.44 21.43
N ASN A 15 12.19 -1.17 22.44
CA ASN A 15 11.51 -1.30 23.73
C ASN A 15 10.00 -1.55 23.62
N PHE A 16 9.63 -2.36 22.63
CA PHE A 16 8.25 -2.63 22.24
C PHE A 16 7.99 -4.13 22.10
N ARG A 17 6.86 -4.58 22.67
CA ARG A 17 6.37 -5.94 22.51
C ARG A 17 4.86 -5.95 22.33
N CYS A 18 4.39 -6.57 21.26
CA CYS A 18 2.98 -6.82 21.02
C CYS A 18 2.70 -8.33 21.10
N SER A 19 1.74 -8.71 21.93
CA SER A 19 1.28 -10.09 22.07
C SER A 19 -0.18 -10.12 22.48
N SER A 20 -0.81 -11.30 22.41
CA SER A 20 -2.17 -11.52 22.89
C SER A 20 -2.34 -11.35 24.42
N GLU A 21 -1.24 -11.24 25.14
CA GLU A 21 -1.23 -11.01 26.62
C GLU A 21 -1.34 -9.52 26.96
N ASN A 22 -1.15 -8.62 25.98
CA ASN A 22 -1.28 -7.18 26.22
C ASN A 22 -2.75 -6.80 26.34
N GLU A 23 -3.09 -5.96 27.32
CA GLU A 23 -4.45 -5.45 27.53
C GLU A 23 -5.02 -4.75 26.29
N CYS A 24 -4.16 -4.12 25.48
CA CYS A 24 -4.52 -3.44 24.25
C CYS A 24 -4.52 -4.36 23.01
N PHE A 25 -4.51 -5.68 23.20
CA PHE A 25 -4.52 -6.58 22.05
C PHE A 25 -5.74 -6.34 21.16
N ASN A 26 -5.50 -6.13 19.86
CA ASN A 26 -6.49 -5.75 18.85
C ASN A 26 -7.04 -4.30 18.92
N ASP A 27 -6.64 -3.46 19.87
CA ASP A 27 -7.13 -2.06 19.91
C ASP A 27 -6.65 -1.25 18.70
N CYS A 28 -5.44 -1.52 18.21
CA CYS A 28 -4.93 -0.93 16.95
C CYS A 28 -5.72 -1.33 15.69
N CYS A 29 -6.65 -2.30 15.81
CA CYS A 29 -7.55 -2.71 14.73
C CYS A 29 -8.95 -2.07 14.85
N ARG A 30 -9.13 -1.11 15.76
CA ARG A 30 -10.38 -0.37 15.96
C ARG A 30 -10.21 1.07 15.57
N ASP A 31 -11.29 1.72 15.18
CA ASP A 31 -11.32 3.11 14.67
C ASP A 31 -10.27 3.34 13.56
N LEU A 32 -10.24 2.39 12.63
CA LEU A 32 -9.14 2.22 11.69
C LEU A 32 -9.36 3.01 10.39
N ASN A 33 -8.60 4.07 10.19
CA ASN A 33 -8.47 4.77 8.91
C ASN A 33 -7.30 4.18 8.09
N GLN A 34 -7.43 2.92 7.67
CA GLN A 34 -6.35 2.21 7.01
C GLN A 34 -6.42 2.35 5.50
N ALA A 35 -5.58 3.22 4.95
CA ALA A 35 -5.31 3.27 3.51
C ALA A 35 -4.55 2.01 3.06
N LEU A 36 -4.97 1.47 1.93
CA LEU A 36 -4.37 0.30 1.30
C LEU A 36 -3.59 0.72 0.06
N THR A 37 -2.38 0.22 -0.06
CA THR A 37 -1.63 0.34 -1.31
C THR A 37 -2.17 -0.66 -2.35
N PRO A 38 -1.89 -0.47 -3.65
CA PRO A 38 -2.26 -1.46 -4.67
C PRO A 38 -1.70 -2.86 -4.37
N TYR A 39 -0.49 -2.94 -3.83
CA TYR A 39 0.10 -4.22 -3.44
C TYR A 39 -0.61 -4.85 -2.24
N ASP A 40 -1.07 -4.06 -1.26
CA ASP A 40 -1.87 -4.57 -0.14
C ASP A 40 -3.18 -5.18 -0.64
N VAL A 41 -3.88 -4.50 -1.56
CA VAL A 41 -5.12 -5.02 -2.17
C VAL A 41 -4.85 -6.33 -2.92
N LEU A 42 -3.77 -6.39 -3.71
CA LEU A 42 -3.36 -7.59 -4.42
C LEU A 42 -3.12 -8.76 -3.47
N ARG A 43 -2.40 -8.55 -2.37
CA ARG A 43 -2.10 -9.56 -1.37
C ARG A 43 -3.36 -10.07 -0.66
N LEU A 44 -4.21 -9.14 -0.20
CA LEU A 44 -5.43 -9.45 0.54
C LEU A 44 -6.44 -10.23 -0.33
N ARG A 45 -6.70 -9.78 -1.57
CA ARG A 45 -7.62 -10.48 -2.45
C ARG A 45 -7.16 -11.89 -2.78
N LYS A 46 -5.84 -12.08 -3.02
CA LYS A 46 -5.26 -13.42 -3.23
C LYS A 46 -5.44 -14.31 -2.01
N ARG A 47 -5.19 -13.78 -0.81
CA ARG A 47 -5.37 -14.51 0.44
C ARG A 47 -6.81 -14.97 0.65
N LEU A 48 -7.77 -14.17 0.20
CA LEU A 48 -9.21 -14.42 0.33
C LEU A 48 -9.81 -15.15 -0.88
N GLU A 49 -8.99 -15.48 -1.88
CA GLU A 49 -9.41 -16.13 -3.12
C GLU A 49 -10.56 -15.36 -3.83
N MET A 50 -10.46 -14.03 -3.81
CA MET A 50 -11.46 -13.13 -4.38
C MET A 50 -10.95 -12.45 -5.65
N THR A 51 -11.90 -12.05 -6.51
CA THR A 51 -11.60 -11.09 -7.57
C THR A 51 -11.27 -9.72 -6.97
N SER A 52 -10.54 -8.87 -7.71
CA SER A 52 -10.28 -7.50 -7.28
C SER A 52 -11.58 -6.73 -7.06
N GLN A 53 -12.56 -6.88 -7.96
CA GLN A 53 -13.87 -6.22 -7.87
C GLN A 53 -14.64 -6.61 -6.60
N ASP A 54 -14.72 -7.93 -6.31
CA ASP A 54 -15.45 -8.41 -5.13
C ASP A 54 -14.78 -7.94 -3.84
N PHE A 55 -13.45 -7.99 -3.77
CA PHE A 55 -12.69 -7.50 -2.62
C PHE A 55 -12.92 -6.00 -2.41
N LEU A 56 -12.74 -5.20 -3.45
CA LEU A 56 -12.89 -3.74 -3.40
C LEU A 56 -14.31 -3.35 -2.99
N LYS A 57 -15.33 -3.97 -3.58
CA LYS A 57 -16.73 -3.72 -3.26
C LYS A 57 -17.08 -4.08 -1.81
N LYS A 58 -16.59 -5.22 -1.34
CA LYS A 58 -16.97 -5.78 -0.03
C LYS A 58 -16.26 -5.09 1.13
N TYR A 59 -14.96 -4.87 1.01
CA TYR A 59 -14.11 -4.51 2.14
C TYR A 59 -13.57 -3.09 2.11
N THR A 60 -13.77 -2.35 1.02
CA THR A 60 -13.12 -1.04 0.88
C THR A 60 -14.08 0.08 0.50
N SER A 61 -13.67 1.30 0.82
CA SER A 61 -14.21 2.55 0.32
C SER A 61 -13.15 3.31 -0.47
N LEU A 62 -13.61 4.19 -1.36
CA LEU A 62 -12.76 5.01 -2.22
C LEU A 62 -12.96 6.48 -1.88
N HIS A 63 -11.88 7.19 -1.65
CA HIS A 63 -11.87 8.64 -1.53
C HIS A 63 -10.67 9.25 -2.27
N HIS A 64 -10.53 10.57 -2.22
CA HIS A 64 -9.33 11.24 -2.74
C HIS A 64 -8.46 11.69 -1.59
N GLY A 65 -7.19 11.34 -1.65
CA GLY A 65 -6.21 11.77 -0.66
C GLY A 65 -6.11 13.30 -0.61
N PRO A 66 -6.25 13.92 0.57
CA PRO A 66 -6.34 15.38 0.70
C PRO A 66 -5.08 16.12 0.23
N LYS A 67 -3.92 15.48 0.32
CA LYS A 67 -2.64 16.05 -0.12
C LYS A 67 -2.24 15.60 -1.52
N SER A 68 -2.49 14.34 -1.85
CA SER A 68 -2.08 13.77 -3.14
C SER A 68 -3.09 14.04 -4.26
N GLY A 69 -4.37 14.20 -3.92
CA GLY A 69 -5.46 14.25 -4.89
C GLY A 69 -5.66 12.95 -5.70
N LEU A 70 -4.99 11.88 -5.31
CA LEU A 70 -5.09 10.56 -5.94
C LEU A 70 -6.26 9.78 -5.35
N PRO A 71 -6.87 8.86 -6.12
CA PRO A 71 -7.76 7.84 -5.57
C PRO A 71 -7.04 7.04 -4.48
N VAL A 72 -7.63 6.96 -3.30
CA VAL A 72 -7.15 6.20 -2.15
C VAL A 72 -8.20 5.16 -1.78
N VAL A 73 -7.78 3.94 -1.72
CA VAL A 73 -8.58 2.81 -1.24
C VAL A 73 -8.29 2.61 0.25
N GLU A 74 -9.32 2.50 1.06
CA GLU A 74 -9.19 2.24 2.50
C GLU A 74 -10.14 1.15 2.94
N PHE A 75 -9.89 0.51 4.08
CA PHE A 75 -10.86 -0.42 4.64
C PHE A 75 -12.16 0.31 5.00
N LYS A 76 -13.27 -0.35 4.68
CA LYS A 76 -14.61 0.12 5.06
C LYS A 76 -14.78 -0.04 6.56
N PRO A 77 -14.90 1.04 7.33
CA PRO A 77 -15.20 0.93 8.75
C PRO A 77 -16.62 0.39 8.94
N ASN A 78 -16.81 -0.52 9.88
CA ASN A 78 -18.14 -0.98 10.27
C ASN A 78 -18.58 -0.31 11.57
N PRO A 79 -19.53 0.64 11.54
CA PRO A 79 -20.00 1.33 12.74
C PRO A 79 -20.58 0.39 13.80
N GLU A 80 -21.22 -0.72 13.39
CA GLU A 80 -21.83 -1.70 14.31
C GLU A 80 -20.79 -2.43 15.17
N THR A 81 -19.53 -2.48 14.72
CA THR A 81 -18.43 -3.12 15.45
C THR A 81 -17.45 -2.12 16.06
N GLY A 82 -17.85 -0.84 16.20
CA GLY A 82 -16.97 0.23 16.68
C GLY A 82 -15.82 0.53 15.69
N HIS A 83 -16.15 0.54 14.40
CA HIS A 83 -15.21 0.78 13.31
C HIS A 83 -14.03 -0.21 13.28
N ALA A 84 -14.26 -1.43 13.73
CA ALA A 84 -13.23 -2.46 13.72
C ALA A 84 -12.83 -2.87 12.29
N CYS A 85 -11.58 -3.24 12.13
CA CYS A 85 -11.07 -3.86 10.91
C CYS A 85 -11.90 -5.10 10.54
N PRO A 86 -12.28 -5.30 9.27
CA PRO A 86 -13.09 -6.44 8.85
C PRO A 86 -12.40 -7.81 9.05
N PHE A 87 -11.11 -7.81 9.36
CA PHE A 87 -10.30 -9.01 9.53
C PHE A 87 -9.84 -9.25 10.97
N VAL A 88 -10.27 -8.42 11.93
CA VAL A 88 -9.96 -8.65 13.34
C VAL A 88 -10.89 -9.68 13.93
N THR A 89 -10.33 -10.63 14.68
CA THR A 89 -11.05 -11.61 15.49
C THR A 89 -10.58 -11.53 16.94
N PRO A 90 -11.25 -12.14 17.90
CA PRO A 90 -10.75 -12.20 19.28
C PRO A 90 -9.33 -12.77 19.39
N GLU A 91 -8.98 -13.68 18.49
CA GLU A 91 -7.67 -14.35 18.44
C GLU A 91 -6.61 -13.53 17.68
N GLY A 92 -7.00 -12.41 17.06
CA GLY A 92 -6.13 -11.52 16.29
C GLY A 92 -6.55 -11.37 14.82
N CYS A 93 -5.61 -11.02 13.97
CA CYS A 93 -5.85 -10.76 12.55
C CYS A 93 -5.99 -12.04 11.74
N SER A 94 -7.15 -12.29 11.11
CA SER A 94 -7.41 -13.48 10.28
C SER A 94 -6.58 -13.52 8.99
N VAL A 95 -6.08 -12.37 8.55
CA VAL A 95 -5.18 -12.24 7.38
C VAL A 95 -3.75 -11.85 7.77
N TYR A 96 -3.30 -12.23 8.96
CA TYR A 96 -2.04 -11.77 9.56
C TYR A 96 -0.82 -11.88 8.63
N LYS A 97 -0.71 -12.98 7.87
CA LYS A 97 0.41 -13.18 6.91
C LYS A 97 0.36 -12.23 5.72
N ASP A 98 -0.81 -11.74 5.37
CA ASP A 98 -1.03 -10.87 4.21
C ASP A 98 -1.60 -9.49 4.59
N ARG A 99 -1.44 -9.12 5.90
CA ARG A 99 -1.87 -7.82 6.40
C ARG A 99 -1.13 -6.68 5.70
N PRO A 100 -1.75 -5.51 5.58
CA PRO A 100 -1.18 -4.33 4.92
C PRO A 100 0.19 -3.92 5.47
N ALA A 101 0.99 -3.23 4.65
CA ALA A 101 2.32 -2.76 5.00
C ALA A 101 2.35 -1.94 6.29
N SER A 102 1.39 -1.03 6.48
CA SER A 102 1.28 -0.22 7.70
C SER A 102 0.97 -1.05 8.94
N CYS A 103 0.06 -2.05 8.83
CA CYS A 103 -0.21 -2.99 9.93
C CYS A 103 1.01 -3.85 10.29
N ARG A 104 1.85 -4.19 9.28
CA ARG A 104 3.11 -4.89 9.51
C ARG A 104 4.12 -4.04 10.25
N MET A 105 4.20 -2.79 9.85
CA MET A 105 5.22 -1.86 10.32
C MET A 105 4.94 -1.36 11.73
N TYR A 106 3.65 -1.24 12.12
CA TYR A 106 3.28 -0.70 13.43
C TYR A 106 4.09 -1.30 14.58
N PRO A 107 4.62 -0.51 15.52
CA PRO A 107 4.36 0.90 15.73
C PRO A 107 5.33 1.86 15.00
N LEU A 108 5.95 1.45 13.92
CA LEU A 108 6.80 2.31 13.12
C LEU A 108 6.01 3.00 12.00
N ALA A 109 6.30 4.28 11.79
CA ALA A 109 6.01 4.99 10.57
C ALA A 109 7.27 5.02 9.69
N ARG A 110 7.10 4.90 8.37
CA ARG A 110 8.16 5.06 7.37
C ARG A 110 7.81 6.20 6.44
N ALA A 111 8.73 7.09 6.25
CA ALA A 111 8.69 8.10 5.20
C ALA A 111 9.89 7.93 4.28
N ILE A 112 9.70 8.20 2.99
CA ILE A 112 10.79 8.23 2.02
C ILE A 112 10.85 9.58 1.32
N THR A 113 12.04 9.99 0.97
CA THR A 113 12.29 11.13 0.09
C THR A 113 13.09 10.66 -1.11
N LEU A 114 12.77 11.20 -2.27
CA LEU A 114 13.49 10.95 -3.51
C LEU A 114 14.30 12.20 -3.86
N SER A 115 15.62 12.07 -3.90
CA SER A 115 16.49 13.14 -4.36
C SER A 115 16.19 13.47 -5.83
N ARG A 116 15.89 14.73 -6.09
CA ARG A 116 15.63 15.20 -7.47
C ARG A 116 16.89 15.22 -8.33
N ALA A 117 18.04 15.34 -7.69
CA ALA A 117 19.32 15.45 -8.39
C ALA A 117 19.92 14.09 -8.71
N THR A 118 19.84 13.13 -7.77
CA THR A 118 20.51 11.82 -7.88
C THR A 118 19.55 10.66 -8.10
N GLY A 119 18.25 10.83 -7.82
CA GLY A 119 17.29 9.73 -7.78
C GLY A 119 17.42 8.83 -6.55
N GLU A 120 18.31 9.17 -5.62
CA GLU A 120 18.51 8.37 -4.41
C GLU A 120 17.29 8.46 -3.48
N VAL A 121 16.93 7.32 -2.90
CA VAL A 121 15.89 7.20 -1.90
C VAL A 121 16.51 7.28 -0.51
N SER A 122 16.03 8.21 0.31
CA SER A 122 16.36 8.27 1.74
C SER A 122 15.14 7.85 2.55
N GLU A 123 15.35 6.97 3.53
CA GLU A 123 14.32 6.48 4.42
C GLU A 123 14.41 7.14 5.80
N PHE A 124 13.26 7.42 6.37
CA PHE A 124 13.12 7.97 7.71
C PHE A 124 12.11 7.14 8.49
N PHE A 125 12.41 6.85 9.72
CA PHE A 125 11.56 6.08 10.61
C PHE A 125 11.20 6.88 11.85
N ALA A 126 9.99 6.67 12.36
CA ALA A 126 9.56 7.18 13.65
C ALA A 126 8.70 6.14 14.36
N LEU A 127 8.79 6.09 15.69
CA LEU A 127 7.84 5.36 16.53
C LEU A 127 6.57 6.18 16.68
N ILE A 128 5.43 5.53 16.58
CA ILE A 128 4.10 6.09 16.82
C ILE A 128 3.68 5.64 18.21
N GLU A 129 3.73 6.56 19.18
CA GLU A 129 3.41 6.28 20.58
C GLU A 129 1.96 6.69 20.88
N GLU A 130 1.02 5.83 20.50
CA GLU A 130 -0.41 6.09 20.73
C GLU A 130 -0.82 5.73 22.16
N PRO A 131 -1.67 6.55 22.82
CA PRO A 131 -2.06 6.35 24.22
C PRO A 131 -2.72 5.01 24.53
N HIS A 132 -3.41 4.42 23.55
CA HIS A 132 -4.06 3.12 23.69
C HIS A 132 -3.05 1.95 23.66
N CYS A 133 -1.88 2.14 23.10
CA CYS A 133 -0.91 1.05 22.95
C CYS A 133 -0.13 0.80 24.25
N LYS A 134 -0.28 -0.39 24.84
CA LYS A 134 0.41 -0.83 26.04
C LYS A 134 1.63 -1.70 25.75
N GLY A 135 2.08 -1.74 24.51
CA GLY A 135 3.26 -2.51 24.10
C GLY A 135 4.60 -1.84 24.39
N PHE A 136 4.59 -0.51 24.64
CA PHE A 136 5.80 0.25 24.95
C PHE A 136 6.30 0.04 26.38
N GLY A 137 7.60 0.28 26.61
CA GLY A 137 8.27 0.07 27.92
C GLY A 137 8.65 -1.37 28.20
N ALA A 138 8.31 -2.31 27.32
CA ALA A 138 8.80 -3.68 27.44
C ALA A 138 10.31 -3.73 27.16
N LYS A 139 11.06 -4.46 28.00
CA LYS A 139 12.46 -4.75 27.68
C LYS A 139 12.51 -5.59 26.41
N SER A 140 13.10 -5.02 25.36
CA SER A 140 13.30 -5.70 24.10
C SER A 140 14.72 -5.42 23.61
N ASP A 141 15.40 -6.46 23.19
CA ASP A 141 16.74 -6.36 22.58
C ASP A 141 16.66 -6.14 21.07
N LEU A 142 15.44 -5.91 20.54
CA LEU A 142 15.21 -5.72 19.10
C LEU A 142 15.48 -4.28 18.68
N THR A 143 16.33 -4.14 17.68
CA THR A 143 16.49 -2.90 16.93
C THR A 143 15.33 -2.69 15.95
N VAL A 144 15.16 -1.46 15.48
CA VAL A 144 14.23 -1.13 14.38
C VAL A 144 14.48 -2.03 13.16
N GLN A 145 15.75 -2.24 12.79
CA GLN A 145 16.12 -3.10 11.66
C GLN A 145 15.64 -4.54 11.85
N GLU A 146 15.85 -5.11 13.04
CA GLU A 146 15.42 -6.48 13.36
C GLU A 146 13.90 -6.58 13.41
N TRP A 147 13.20 -5.56 13.91
CA TRP A 147 11.74 -5.49 13.85
C TRP A 147 11.24 -5.54 12.42
N LEU A 148 11.72 -4.64 11.55
CA LEU A 148 11.35 -4.60 10.14
C LEU A 148 11.57 -5.96 9.44
N LYS A 149 12.69 -6.64 9.75
CA LYS A 149 12.98 -7.98 9.24
C LYS A 149 11.98 -9.02 9.74
N ARG A 150 11.67 -9.02 11.05
CA ARG A 150 10.68 -9.95 11.63
C ARG A 150 9.28 -9.75 11.10
N GLN A 151 8.92 -8.52 10.78
CA GLN A 151 7.61 -8.17 10.23
C GLN A 151 7.53 -8.41 8.71
N ASP A 152 8.62 -8.81 8.06
CA ASP A 152 8.69 -9.09 6.61
C ASP A 152 8.14 -7.94 5.76
N VAL A 153 8.54 -6.69 6.10
CA VAL A 153 8.04 -5.49 5.40
C VAL A 153 8.79 -5.18 4.11
N GLN A 154 9.96 -5.79 3.88
CA GLN A 154 10.85 -5.42 2.76
C GLN A 154 10.16 -5.54 1.40
N THR A 155 9.45 -6.65 1.17
CA THR A 155 8.72 -6.85 -0.08
C THR A 155 7.64 -5.80 -0.26
N HIS A 156 6.86 -5.51 0.79
CA HIS A 156 5.83 -4.47 0.75
C HIS A 156 6.42 -3.09 0.47
N ASN A 157 7.51 -2.74 1.14
CA ASN A 157 8.20 -1.46 0.91
C ASN A 157 8.68 -1.35 -0.53
N LYS A 158 9.36 -2.38 -1.05
CA LYS A 158 9.83 -2.42 -2.45
C LYS A 158 8.70 -2.19 -3.45
N GLU A 159 7.58 -2.87 -3.27
CA GLU A 159 6.44 -2.74 -4.17
C GLU A 159 5.77 -1.35 -4.04
N ASN A 160 5.64 -0.84 -2.82
CA ASN A 160 5.05 0.48 -2.57
C ASN A 160 5.94 1.63 -3.06
N ASP A 161 7.26 1.48 -3.01
CA ASP A 161 8.21 2.49 -3.47
C ASP A 161 8.13 2.73 -4.98
N LYS A 162 7.69 1.75 -5.77
CA LYS A 162 7.42 1.91 -7.20
C LYS A 162 6.40 3.02 -7.49
N LEU A 163 5.45 3.24 -6.57
CA LEU A 163 4.45 4.30 -6.70
C LEU A 163 4.98 5.70 -6.40
N MET A 164 6.08 5.80 -5.65
CA MET A 164 6.57 7.11 -5.20
C MET A 164 7.03 8.00 -6.35
N GLY A 165 7.65 7.41 -7.37
CA GLY A 165 8.00 8.11 -8.60
C GLY A 165 6.77 8.70 -9.29
N LEU A 166 5.71 7.90 -9.39
CA LEU A 166 4.45 8.28 -10.00
C LEU A 166 3.75 9.38 -9.20
N ILE A 167 3.69 9.27 -7.86
CA ILE A 167 3.10 10.26 -6.96
C ILE A 167 3.86 11.59 -7.05
N SER A 168 5.20 11.54 -7.00
CA SER A 168 6.05 12.73 -7.11
C SER A 168 5.86 13.45 -8.44
N LEU A 169 5.81 12.69 -9.53
CA LEU A 169 5.58 13.22 -10.87
C LEU A 169 4.18 13.85 -11.00
N LYS A 170 3.15 13.15 -10.53
CA LYS A 170 1.77 13.65 -10.49
C LYS A 170 1.68 14.99 -9.77
N ASN A 171 2.26 15.09 -8.58
CA ASN A 171 2.21 16.33 -7.80
C ASN A 171 2.92 17.50 -8.49
N ARG A 172 3.91 17.20 -9.35
CA ARG A 172 4.66 18.21 -10.11
C ARG A 172 3.93 18.64 -11.39
N ILE A 173 3.40 17.67 -12.16
CA ILE A 173 2.85 17.94 -13.51
C ILE A 173 1.37 18.25 -13.44
N LEU A 174 0.64 17.54 -12.58
CA LEU A 174 -0.80 17.64 -12.44
C LEU A 174 -1.17 17.86 -10.96
N PRO A 175 -0.83 19.01 -10.37
CA PRO A 175 -1.21 19.30 -9.00
C PRO A 175 -2.74 19.35 -8.88
N GLY A 176 -3.25 18.93 -7.73
CA GLY A 176 -4.69 18.87 -7.49
C GLY A 176 -5.25 17.45 -7.60
N LYS A 177 -6.56 17.35 -7.70
CA LYS A 177 -7.30 16.09 -7.68
C LYS A 177 -7.35 15.48 -9.08
N LEU A 178 -7.13 14.16 -9.18
CA LEU A 178 -7.49 13.42 -10.39
C LEU A 178 -9.00 13.24 -10.43
N GLU A 179 -9.63 13.55 -11.56
CA GLU A 179 -11.09 13.45 -11.73
C GLU A 179 -11.46 12.70 -13.01
N GLY A 180 -12.70 12.18 -13.02
CA GLY A 180 -13.27 11.50 -14.18
C GLY A 180 -12.35 10.41 -14.71
N ASN A 181 -12.19 10.36 -16.02
CA ASN A 181 -11.41 9.34 -16.72
C ASN A 181 -9.95 9.18 -16.24
N GLN A 182 -9.33 10.23 -15.68
CA GLN A 182 -7.97 10.13 -15.14
C GLN A 182 -7.97 9.34 -13.83
N ALA A 183 -8.94 9.60 -12.94
CA ALA A 183 -9.11 8.87 -11.70
C ALA A 183 -9.48 7.41 -11.97
N ASP A 184 -10.37 7.17 -12.95
CA ASP A 184 -10.79 5.82 -13.34
C ASP A 184 -9.63 4.99 -13.87
N LYS A 185 -8.81 5.57 -14.76
CA LYS A 185 -7.60 4.92 -15.29
C LYS A 185 -6.62 4.56 -14.18
N PHE A 186 -6.38 5.48 -13.24
CA PHE A 186 -5.51 5.22 -12.09
C PHE A 186 -6.06 4.08 -11.23
N TYR A 187 -7.35 4.15 -10.89
CA TYR A 187 -8.00 3.16 -10.03
C TYR A 187 -8.01 1.76 -10.68
N ILE A 188 -8.44 1.66 -11.93
CA ILE A 188 -8.53 0.38 -12.62
C ILE A 188 -7.15 -0.26 -12.76
N ALA A 189 -6.15 0.50 -13.23
CA ALA A 189 -4.84 -0.06 -13.50
C ALA A 189 -4.05 -0.48 -12.24
N LEU A 190 -4.34 0.13 -11.08
CA LEU A 190 -3.59 -0.13 -9.86
C LEU A 190 -4.35 -0.95 -8.82
N TYR A 191 -5.66 -0.85 -8.78
CA TYR A 191 -6.46 -1.52 -7.76
C TYR A 191 -7.38 -2.60 -8.32
N ASP A 192 -8.04 -2.36 -9.46
CA ASP A 192 -8.92 -3.35 -10.08
C ASP A 192 -8.20 -4.12 -11.18
N LEU A 193 -7.24 -4.94 -10.78
CA LEU A 193 -6.36 -5.66 -11.71
C LEU A 193 -7.11 -6.67 -12.59
N ASP A 194 -8.24 -7.21 -12.15
CA ASP A 194 -9.00 -8.14 -12.97
C ASP A 194 -9.73 -7.40 -14.10
N GLU A 195 -10.31 -6.23 -13.81
CA GLU A 195 -10.87 -5.36 -14.85
C GLU A 195 -9.77 -4.83 -15.79
N PHE A 196 -8.63 -4.42 -15.24
CA PHE A 196 -7.50 -3.97 -16.06
C PHE A 196 -7.04 -5.05 -17.03
N ARG A 197 -6.89 -6.29 -16.56
CA ARG A 197 -6.56 -7.46 -17.40
C ARG A 197 -7.63 -7.70 -18.47
N PHE A 198 -8.91 -7.65 -18.09
CA PHE A 198 -10.01 -7.80 -19.02
C PHE A 198 -9.97 -6.77 -20.15
N LEU A 199 -9.76 -5.49 -19.81
CA LEU A 199 -9.66 -4.41 -20.79
C LEU A 199 -8.49 -4.62 -21.76
N ILE A 200 -7.32 -5.03 -21.26
CA ILE A 200 -6.12 -5.28 -22.07
C ILE A 200 -6.39 -6.38 -23.11
N PHE A 201 -6.96 -7.50 -22.70
CA PHE A 201 -7.03 -8.70 -23.54
C PHE A 201 -8.34 -8.85 -24.32
N ASN A 202 -9.39 -8.10 -23.99
CA ASN A 202 -10.72 -8.25 -24.60
C ASN A 202 -11.27 -6.96 -25.21
N LYS A 203 -10.67 -5.79 -24.97
CA LYS A 203 -11.19 -4.50 -25.44
C LYS A 203 -10.20 -3.67 -26.23
N ASN A 204 -9.12 -4.29 -26.73
CA ASN A 204 -8.06 -3.59 -27.48
C ASN A 204 -7.53 -2.33 -26.78
N PHE A 205 -7.50 -2.38 -25.46
CA PHE A 205 -7.19 -1.22 -24.59
C PHE A 205 -5.78 -0.65 -24.80
N LEU A 206 -4.88 -1.46 -25.35
CA LEU A 206 -3.50 -1.11 -25.64
C LEU A 206 -3.21 -0.87 -27.14
N GLU A 207 -4.25 -0.67 -27.97
CA GLU A 207 -4.10 -0.56 -29.43
C GLU A 207 -3.06 0.52 -29.87
N ALA A 208 -2.94 1.60 -29.09
CA ALA A 208 -1.96 2.65 -29.33
C ALA A 208 -0.52 2.30 -28.85
N LEU A 209 -0.36 1.16 -28.14
CA LEU A 209 0.90 0.72 -27.55
C LEU A 209 1.37 -0.58 -28.21
N LYS A 210 2.55 -0.54 -28.82
CA LYS A 210 3.21 -1.77 -29.31
C LYS A 210 3.85 -2.51 -28.15
N VAL A 211 3.05 -3.28 -27.39
CA VAL A 211 3.53 -4.09 -26.27
C VAL A 211 4.11 -5.40 -26.81
N PRO A 212 5.36 -5.77 -26.46
CA PRO A 212 5.95 -7.03 -26.88
C PRO A 212 5.13 -8.23 -26.39
N GLU A 213 5.04 -9.28 -27.22
CA GLU A 213 4.27 -10.49 -26.91
C GLU A 213 4.72 -11.15 -25.59
N GLY A 214 6.02 -11.18 -25.30
CA GLY A 214 6.54 -11.72 -24.04
C GLY A 214 6.04 -10.97 -22.81
N VAL A 215 5.85 -9.64 -22.91
CA VAL A 215 5.26 -8.82 -21.84
C VAL A 215 3.77 -9.17 -21.67
N LEU A 216 3.03 -9.27 -22.80
CA LEU A 216 1.61 -9.65 -22.78
C LEU A 216 1.40 -11.02 -22.11
N GLN A 217 2.21 -12.01 -22.45
CA GLN A 217 2.14 -13.34 -21.82
C GLN A 217 2.43 -13.28 -20.31
N LYS A 218 3.41 -12.49 -19.90
CA LYS A 218 3.76 -12.32 -18.49
C LYS A 218 2.61 -11.69 -17.69
N ILE A 219 2.03 -10.57 -18.17
CA ILE A 219 0.96 -9.86 -17.46
C ILE A 219 -0.38 -10.60 -17.49
N LYS A 220 -0.56 -11.54 -18.42
CA LYS A 220 -1.75 -12.38 -18.50
C LYS A 220 -1.90 -13.30 -17.30
N GLY A 221 -0.80 -13.89 -16.83
CA GLY A 221 -0.78 -14.90 -15.78
C GLY A 221 -0.17 -14.48 -14.44
N ASN A 222 0.37 -13.27 -14.35
CA ASN A 222 1.06 -12.81 -13.14
C ASN A 222 0.55 -11.43 -12.71
N ASP A 223 -0.04 -11.35 -11.52
CA ASP A 223 -0.66 -10.13 -10.99
C ASP A 223 0.37 -9.09 -10.56
N GLU A 224 1.54 -9.50 -10.02
CA GLU A 224 2.61 -8.57 -9.70
C GLU A 224 3.15 -7.90 -10.97
N ALA A 225 3.36 -8.70 -12.03
CA ALA A 225 3.77 -8.16 -13.31
C ALA A 225 2.71 -7.25 -13.94
N LEU A 226 1.43 -7.58 -13.76
CA LEU A 226 0.33 -6.72 -14.21
C LEU A 226 0.27 -5.42 -13.43
N LEU A 227 0.51 -5.44 -12.12
CA LEU A 227 0.58 -4.23 -11.30
C LEU A 227 1.77 -3.35 -11.73
N ASP A 228 2.94 -3.93 -11.96
CA ASP A 228 4.11 -3.21 -12.47
C ASP A 228 3.82 -2.56 -13.82
N PHE A 229 3.18 -3.31 -14.72
CA PHE A 229 2.72 -2.79 -16.00
C PHE A 229 1.70 -1.67 -15.82
N GLY A 230 0.75 -1.80 -14.90
CA GLY A 230 -0.24 -0.77 -14.56
C GLY A 230 0.39 0.53 -14.07
N ILE A 231 1.42 0.47 -13.22
CA ILE A 231 2.17 1.65 -12.76
C ILE A 231 2.84 2.36 -13.96
N ALA A 232 3.51 1.60 -14.82
CA ALA A 232 4.16 2.15 -16.01
C ALA A 232 3.11 2.74 -16.99
N TRP A 233 2.00 2.04 -17.19
CA TRP A 233 0.93 2.48 -18.07
C TRP A 233 0.24 3.77 -17.57
N VAL A 234 -0.03 3.89 -16.27
CA VAL A 234 -0.54 5.13 -15.67
C VAL A 234 0.46 6.27 -15.88
N GLY A 235 1.76 6.02 -15.70
CA GLY A 235 2.82 6.98 -16.00
C GLY A 235 2.78 7.47 -17.45
N PHE A 236 2.54 6.55 -18.38
CA PHE A 236 2.44 6.88 -19.81
C PHE A 236 1.18 7.67 -20.13
N VAL A 237 0.00 7.18 -19.74
CA VAL A 237 -1.28 7.78 -20.19
C VAL A 237 -1.65 9.07 -19.48
N LEU A 238 -1.19 9.28 -18.24
CA LEU A 238 -1.50 10.48 -17.46
C LEU A 238 -0.37 11.52 -17.50
N PHE A 239 0.88 11.10 -17.66
CA PHE A 239 2.02 12.00 -17.51
C PHE A 239 3.00 11.97 -18.69
N GLY A 240 2.72 11.19 -19.73
CA GLY A 240 3.54 11.13 -20.96
C GLY A 240 4.92 10.47 -20.76
N ILE A 241 5.10 9.66 -19.71
CA ILE A 241 6.36 8.92 -19.52
C ILE A 241 6.43 7.78 -20.53
N PRO A 242 7.46 7.69 -21.37
CA PRO A 242 7.60 6.56 -22.28
C PRO A 242 7.66 5.24 -21.51
N MET A 243 6.89 4.24 -21.95
CA MET A 243 7.03 2.89 -21.44
C MET A 243 8.25 2.22 -22.08
N SER A 244 9.17 1.73 -21.26
CA SER A 244 10.27 0.88 -21.73
C SER A 244 9.95 -0.56 -21.40
N PHE A 245 9.93 -1.40 -22.42
CA PHE A 245 9.87 -2.85 -22.25
C PHE A 245 11.31 -3.32 -22.40
N GLY A 246 11.94 -3.72 -21.29
CA GLY A 246 13.31 -4.23 -21.34
C GLY A 246 13.43 -5.35 -22.39
N ASP A 247 14.56 -5.35 -23.10
CA ASP A 247 14.94 -6.37 -24.10
C ASP A 247 15.02 -7.77 -23.47
#